data_9817b2e833fb5f8519e3a228e895cb6f
#
_entry.id   9817b2e833fb5f8519e3a228e895cb6f
#
_cell.length_a   1.000
_cell.length_b   1.000
_cell.length_c   1.000
_cell.angle_alpha   90.00
_cell.angle_beta   90.00
_cell.angle_gamma   90.00
#
_symmetry.space_group_name_H-M   'P 1'
#
loop_
_entity.id
_entity.type
_entity.pdbx_description
1 polymer ?
#
loop_
_entity_poly.entity_id
_entity_poly.type
_entity_poly.pdbx_seq_one_letter_code
_entity_poly.pdbx_strand_id
1 'polypeptide(L)'
;MRILLSTIGSRGDVQPLIALGLQLKTLGQDVHMCVPPDFRAWIEGLGLTVTPIGPELRSTAKASPMAVLPTPEQVRQMMEGTVAAQFETITAAAHGCDLIVGATALQIAAPSIAESMGVPYFFAAYCPAVLPSSHHAPPVLPALGDKPVTMTDYSEL
;
A
#
# COMPACT_ATOMS: atom_id res chain seq x y z
N MET A 1 -20.55 -5.31 6.55
CA MET A 1 -19.44 -4.41 6.93
C MET A 1 -19.01 -3.65 5.69
N ARG A 2 -18.60 -2.40 5.88
CA ARG A 2 -17.94 -1.61 4.85
C ARG A 2 -16.41 -1.70 5.04
N ILE A 3 -15.71 -2.19 4.03
CA ILE A 3 -14.28 -2.53 4.11
C ILE A 3 -13.51 -1.69 3.09
N LEU A 4 -12.50 -0.95 3.55
CA LEU A 4 -11.54 -0.29 2.67
C LEU A 4 -10.34 -1.21 2.46
N LEU A 5 -10.04 -1.52 1.19
CA LEU A 5 -8.83 -2.23 0.78
C LEU A 5 -7.87 -1.25 0.12
N SER A 6 -6.71 -1.02 0.70
CA SER A 6 -5.74 -0.03 0.21
C SER A 6 -4.39 -0.65 -0.11
N THR A 7 -3.87 -0.34 -1.30
CA THR A 7 -2.52 -0.72 -1.73
C THR A 7 -1.95 0.28 -2.72
N ILE A 8 -0.64 0.45 -2.70
CA ILE A 8 0.12 1.22 -3.67
C ILE A 8 1.20 0.32 -4.23
N GLY A 9 1.28 0.24 -5.55
CA GLY A 9 2.28 -0.59 -6.22
C GLY A 9 1.84 -1.09 -7.59
N SER A 10 2.54 -2.07 -8.07
CA SER A 10 2.34 -2.68 -9.39
C SER A 10 1.10 -3.58 -9.44
N ARG A 11 0.88 -4.22 -10.57
CA ARG A 11 -0.20 -5.21 -10.71
C ARG A 11 -0.08 -6.37 -9.71
N GLY A 12 1.14 -6.77 -9.37
CA GLY A 12 1.39 -7.82 -8.37
C GLY A 12 0.90 -7.44 -6.97
N ASP A 13 0.88 -6.14 -6.67
CA ASP A 13 0.41 -5.61 -5.40
C ASP A 13 -1.12 -5.43 -5.38
N VAL A 14 -1.71 -5.07 -6.52
CA VAL A 14 -3.14 -4.75 -6.63
C VAL A 14 -4.00 -5.99 -6.86
N GLN A 15 -3.56 -6.92 -7.72
CA GLN A 15 -4.34 -8.09 -8.12
C GLN A 15 -4.74 -9.01 -6.96
N PRO A 16 -3.87 -9.33 -5.97
CA PRO A 16 -4.28 -10.13 -4.81
C PRO A 16 -5.39 -9.44 -3.99
N LEU A 17 -5.29 -8.12 -3.85
CA LEU A 17 -6.29 -7.35 -3.10
C LEU A 17 -7.63 -7.27 -3.84
N ILE A 18 -7.62 -7.23 -5.19
CA ILE A 18 -8.84 -7.36 -6.01
C ILE A 18 -9.51 -8.72 -5.76
N ALA A 19 -8.72 -9.80 -5.75
CA ALA A 19 -9.25 -11.14 -5.51
C ALA A 19 -9.92 -11.23 -4.12
N LEU A 20 -9.27 -10.69 -3.10
CA LEU A 20 -9.84 -10.57 -1.75
C LEU A 20 -11.14 -9.74 -1.78
N GLY A 21 -11.14 -8.59 -2.45
CA GLY A 21 -12.30 -7.70 -2.55
C GLY A 21 -13.49 -8.38 -3.22
N LEU A 22 -13.28 -9.10 -4.30
CA LEU A 22 -14.33 -9.87 -4.97
C LEU A 22 -14.89 -10.97 -4.07
N GLN A 23 -14.03 -11.68 -3.32
CA GLN A 23 -14.48 -12.69 -2.38
C GLN A 23 -15.28 -12.10 -1.23
N LEU A 24 -14.82 -10.97 -0.65
CA LEU A 24 -15.58 -10.26 0.39
C LEU A 24 -16.94 -9.79 -0.11
N LYS A 25 -17.01 -9.31 -1.36
CA LYS A 25 -18.27 -8.93 -1.99
C LYS A 25 -19.23 -10.11 -2.15
N THR A 26 -18.74 -11.30 -2.50
CA THR A 26 -19.59 -12.51 -2.56
C THR A 26 -20.13 -12.90 -1.19
N LEU A 27 -19.44 -12.54 -0.12
CA LEU A 27 -19.85 -12.73 1.27
C LEU A 27 -20.78 -11.59 1.77
N GLY A 28 -21.25 -10.73 0.89
CA GLY A 28 -22.18 -9.65 1.22
C GLY A 28 -21.54 -8.43 1.88
N GLN A 29 -20.22 -8.26 1.77
CA GLN A 29 -19.56 -7.07 2.30
C GLN A 29 -19.59 -5.94 1.27
N ASP A 30 -19.66 -4.70 1.75
CA ASP A 30 -19.47 -3.49 0.95
C ASP A 30 -17.97 -3.20 0.87
N VAL A 31 -17.38 -3.28 -0.33
CA VAL A 31 -15.95 -3.18 -0.56
C VAL A 31 -15.62 -1.95 -1.37
N HIS A 32 -14.75 -1.13 -0.82
CA HIS A 32 -14.15 0.03 -1.48
C HIS A 32 -12.65 -0.17 -1.63
N MET A 33 -12.08 0.15 -2.80
CA MET A 33 -10.64 0.01 -3.05
C MET A 33 -9.97 1.37 -3.16
N CYS A 34 -8.79 1.50 -2.56
CA CYS A 34 -7.92 2.67 -2.69
C CYS A 34 -6.59 2.21 -3.33
N VAL A 35 -6.42 2.48 -4.63
CA VAL A 35 -5.33 1.91 -5.44
C VAL A 35 -4.84 2.90 -6.49
N PRO A 36 -3.65 2.68 -7.11
CA PRO A 36 -3.17 3.56 -8.18
C PRO A 36 -4.17 3.71 -9.33
N PRO A 37 -4.25 4.92 -9.94
CA PRO A 37 -5.24 5.24 -10.96
C PRO A 37 -5.19 4.34 -12.20
N ASP A 38 -4.04 3.75 -12.51
CA ASP A 38 -3.86 2.78 -13.61
C ASP A 38 -4.80 1.58 -13.57
N PHE A 39 -5.28 1.21 -12.40
CA PHE A 39 -6.10 0.02 -12.19
C PHE A 39 -7.60 0.33 -12.05
N ARG A 40 -7.96 1.61 -12.03
CA ARG A 40 -9.34 2.06 -11.81
C ARG A 40 -10.34 1.42 -12.76
N ALA A 41 -10.14 1.57 -14.06
CA ALA A 41 -11.07 1.05 -15.06
C ALA A 41 -11.24 -0.49 -14.99
N TRP A 42 -10.15 -1.20 -14.68
CA TRP A 42 -10.19 -2.65 -14.50
C TRP A 42 -11.05 -3.05 -13.30
N ILE A 43 -10.86 -2.39 -12.17
CA ILE A 43 -11.55 -2.70 -10.90
C ILE A 43 -13.03 -2.31 -10.98
N GLU A 44 -13.34 -1.14 -11.54
CA GLU A 44 -14.72 -0.71 -11.79
C GLU A 44 -15.45 -1.68 -12.75
N GLY A 45 -14.73 -2.20 -13.77
CA GLY A 45 -15.25 -3.24 -14.66
C GLY A 45 -15.57 -4.57 -13.96
N LEU A 46 -14.98 -4.84 -12.80
CA LEU A 46 -15.30 -5.97 -11.92
C LEU A 46 -16.42 -5.65 -10.91
N GLY A 47 -16.96 -4.44 -10.95
CA GLY A 47 -18.05 -3.99 -10.10
C GLY A 47 -17.65 -3.64 -8.67
N LEU A 48 -16.37 -3.28 -8.45
CA LEU A 48 -15.89 -2.71 -7.19
C LEU A 48 -15.76 -1.19 -7.31
N THR A 49 -15.95 -0.48 -6.20
CA THR A 49 -15.75 0.98 -6.15
C THR A 49 -14.28 1.31 -5.89
N VAL A 50 -13.79 2.41 -6.50
CA VAL A 50 -12.37 2.80 -6.44
C VAL A 50 -12.20 4.27 -6.13
N THR A 51 -11.31 4.58 -5.20
CA THR A 51 -10.70 5.90 -5.03
C THR A 51 -9.24 5.79 -5.50
N PRO A 52 -8.81 6.55 -6.50
CA PRO A 52 -7.41 6.57 -6.93
C PRO A 52 -6.50 7.15 -5.85
N ILE A 53 -5.32 6.53 -5.66
CA ILE A 53 -4.28 7.02 -4.74
C ILE A 53 -2.91 7.00 -5.42
N GLY A 54 -2.14 8.06 -5.22
CA GLY A 54 -0.81 8.21 -5.79
C GLY A 54 -0.81 8.53 -7.28
N PRO A 55 0.38 8.59 -7.90
CA PRO A 55 0.54 8.89 -9.33
C PRO A 55 0.23 7.68 -10.21
N GLU A 56 0.00 7.95 -11.49
CA GLU A 56 -0.03 6.89 -12.51
C GLU A 56 1.35 6.23 -12.65
N LEU A 57 1.42 4.93 -12.44
CA LEU A 57 2.68 4.17 -12.50
C LEU A 57 3.17 3.99 -13.94
N ARG A 58 2.26 3.88 -14.92
CA ARG A 58 2.61 3.73 -16.34
C ARG A 58 3.29 4.95 -16.92
N SER A 59 2.90 6.14 -16.47
CA SER A 59 3.52 7.40 -16.89
C SER A 59 4.92 7.55 -16.31
N THR A 60 5.11 7.17 -15.05
CA THR A 60 6.42 7.20 -14.38
C THR A 60 7.38 6.15 -14.93
N ALA A 61 6.92 4.95 -15.29
CA ALA A 61 7.74 3.91 -15.89
C ALA A 61 8.23 4.23 -17.31
N LYS A 62 7.52 5.09 -18.05
CA LYS A 62 7.92 5.56 -19.39
C LYS A 62 8.89 6.73 -19.38
N ALA A 63 9.00 7.42 -18.27
CA ALA A 63 9.82 8.62 -18.12
C ALA A 63 11.27 8.26 -17.78
N SER A 64 12.00 7.64 -18.69
CA SER A 64 13.45 7.66 -18.80
C SER A 64 14.19 6.32 -18.68
N PRO A 65 14.88 5.91 -19.75
CA PRO A 65 15.83 4.79 -19.68
C PRO A 65 17.18 5.16 -19.02
N MET A 66 17.40 6.41 -18.64
CA MET A 66 18.60 6.88 -17.91
C MET A 66 18.19 7.89 -16.82
N ALA A 67 17.39 7.44 -15.87
CA ALA A 67 17.09 8.27 -14.71
C ALA A 67 18.35 8.47 -13.88
N VAL A 68 18.79 9.70 -13.76
CA VAL A 68 19.71 10.10 -12.68
C VAL A 68 19.05 9.67 -11.37
N LEU A 69 19.77 8.90 -10.56
CA LEU A 69 19.26 8.51 -9.24
C LEU A 69 18.86 9.78 -8.48
N PRO A 70 17.67 9.80 -7.88
CA PRO A 70 17.21 10.97 -7.16
C PRO A 70 18.16 11.26 -5.98
N THR A 71 18.35 12.53 -5.69
CA THR A 71 19.12 12.94 -4.51
C THR A 71 18.38 12.53 -3.23
N PRO A 72 19.07 12.37 -2.09
CA PRO A 72 18.42 12.08 -0.81
C PRO A 72 17.32 13.09 -0.47
N GLU A 73 17.50 14.36 -0.80
CA GLU A 73 16.50 15.40 -0.60
C GLU A 73 15.25 15.19 -1.49
N GLN A 74 15.44 14.82 -2.76
CA GLN A 74 14.31 14.50 -3.65
C GLN A 74 13.55 13.26 -3.19
N VAL A 75 14.26 12.24 -2.69
CA VAL A 75 13.63 11.06 -2.10
C VAL A 75 12.78 11.46 -0.88
N ARG A 76 13.33 12.28 0.01
CA ARG A 76 12.61 12.77 1.20
C ARG A 76 11.33 13.51 0.81
N GLN A 77 11.42 14.48 -0.11
CA GLN A 77 10.27 15.25 -0.58
C GLN A 77 9.21 14.36 -1.24
N MET A 78 9.63 13.38 -2.03
CA MET A 78 8.71 12.42 -2.64
C MET A 78 8.00 11.56 -1.59
N MET A 79 8.70 11.12 -0.55
CA MET A 79 8.13 10.35 0.54
C MET A 79 7.16 11.18 1.38
N GLU A 80 7.52 12.42 1.73
CA GLU A 80 6.63 13.35 2.43
C GLU A 80 5.35 13.60 1.64
N GLY A 81 5.46 13.85 0.33
CA GLY A 81 4.30 14.01 -0.55
C GLY A 81 3.42 12.75 -0.63
N THR A 82 4.06 11.56 -0.67
CA THR A 82 3.35 10.28 -0.67
C THR A 82 2.57 10.07 0.63
N VAL A 83 3.18 10.36 1.77
CA VAL A 83 2.53 10.25 3.08
C VAL A 83 1.38 11.23 3.21
N ALA A 84 1.57 12.50 2.83
CA ALA A 84 0.52 13.52 2.85
C ALA A 84 -0.68 13.11 1.97
N ALA A 85 -0.43 12.64 0.75
CA ALA A 85 -1.48 12.16 -0.15
C ALA A 85 -2.23 10.94 0.42
N GLN A 86 -1.54 10.04 1.14
CA GLN A 86 -2.18 8.93 1.82
C GLN A 86 -3.10 9.40 2.94
N PHE A 87 -2.65 10.33 3.78
CA PHE A 87 -3.50 10.89 4.84
C PHE A 87 -4.76 11.53 4.28
N GLU A 88 -4.66 12.33 3.24
CA GLU A 88 -5.82 12.95 2.59
C GLU A 88 -6.76 11.89 1.98
N THR A 89 -6.22 11.06 1.09
CA THR A 89 -7.04 10.15 0.27
C THR A 89 -7.62 9.00 1.06
N ILE A 90 -6.81 8.34 1.92
CA ILE A 90 -7.27 7.18 2.70
C ILE A 90 -8.27 7.62 3.76
N THR A 91 -8.05 8.76 4.44
CA THR A 91 -9.01 9.28 5.42
C THR A 91 -10.37 9.54 4.78
N ALA A 92 -10.38 10.17 3.61
CA ALA A 92 -11.62 10.43 2.89
C ALA A 92 -12.32 9.13 2.44
N ALA A 93 -11.57 8.17 1.90
CA ALA A 93 -12.08 6.87 1.45
C ALA A 93 -12.57 5.98 2.59
N ALA A 94 -11.93 6.07 3.77
CA ALA A 94 -12.25 5.28 4.95
C ALA A 94 -13.46 5.79 5.73
N HIS A 95 -14.03 6.92 5.33
CA HIS A 95 -15.18 7.49 6.06
C HIS A 95 -16.37 6.52 6.07
N GLY A 96 -16.79 6.13 7.26
CA GLY A 96 -17.87 5.16 7.49
C GLY A 96 -17.48 3.71 7.20
N CYS A 97 -16.19 3.39 7.09
CA CYS A 97 -15.72 2.01 7.03
C CYS A 97 -15.64 1.38 8.43
N ASP A 98 -15.90 0.09 8.48
CA ASP A 98 -15.79 -0.74 9.68
C ASP A 98 -14.40 -1.36 9.83
N LEU A 99 -13.62 -1.36 8.74
CA LEU A 99 -12.32 -2.03 8.65
C LEU A 99 -11.47 -1.43 7.53
N ILE A 100 -10.18 -1.25 7.80
CA ILE A 100 -9.16 -0.92 6.79
C ILE A 100 -8.19 -2.10 6.64
N VAL A 101 -7.98 -2.56 5.41
CA VAL A 101 -6.96 -3.55 5.08
C VAL A 101 -5.92 -2.87 4.19
N GLY A 102 -4.70 -2.77 4.68
CA GLY A 102 -3.56 -2.27 3.91
C GLY A 102 -2.69 -3.40 3.40
N ALA A 103 -2.09 -3.22 2.23
CA ALA A 103 -1.14 -4.16 1.69
C ALA A 103 0.07 -3.44 1.09
N THR A 104 1.21 -4.12 1.10
CA THR A 104 2.51 -3.62 0.62
C THR A 104 3.21 -2.60 1.53
N ALA A 105 4.53 -2.50 1.39
CA ALA A 105 5.36 -1.63 2.21
C ALA A 105 5.12 -0.11 2.00
N LEU A 106 4.44 0.26 0.91
CA LEU A 106 4.15 1.66 0.60
C LEU A 106 2.87 2.19 1.30
N GLN A 107 2.17 1.35 2.06
CA GLN A 107 1.03 1.76 2.89
C GLN A 107 1.49 2.32 4.26
N ILE A 108 2.20 3.45 4.22
CA ILE A 108 2.89 4.02 5.38
C ILE A 108 1.88 4.64 6.35
N ALA A 109 0.91 5.39 5.86
CA ALA A 109 -0.02 6.16 6.69
C ALA A 109 -1.27 5.37 7.12
N ALA A 110 -1.61 4.27 6.44
CA ALA A 110 -2.86 3.54 6.68
C ALA A 110 -3.08 3.07 8.14
N PRO A 111 -2.06 2.54 8.85
CA PRO A 111 -2.21 2.18 10.27
C PRO A 111 -2.57 3.38 11.14
N SER A 112 -1.85 4.51 10.98
CA SER A 112 -2.07 5.72 11.76
C SER A 112 -3.44 6.36 11.47
N ILE A 113 -3.90 6.30 10.23
CA ILE A 113 -5.24 6.76 9.84
C ILE A 113 -6.31 5.90 10.54
N ALA A 114 -6.18 4.57 10.47
CA ALA A 114 -7.09 3.65 11.12
C ALA A 114 -7.17 3.91 12.62
N GLU A 115 -6.03 4.08 13.28
CA GLU A 115 -5.94 4.42 14.71
C GLU A 115 -6.64 5.74 15.01
N SER A 116 -6.38 6.80 14.24
CA SER A 116 -6.99 8.12 14.44
C SER A 116 -8.51 8.12 14.25
N MET A 117 -9.02 7.22 13.42
CA MET A 117 -10.45 7.06 13.13
C MET A 117 -11.14 6.06 14.08
N GLY A 118 -10.39 5.35 14.92
CA GLY A 118 -10.91 4.28 15.77
C GLY A 118 -11.40 3.06 14.98
N VAL A 119 -10.85 2.82 13.78
CA VAL A 119 -11.22 1.72 12.89
C VAL A 119 -10.14 0.63 12.96
N PRO A 120 -10.50 -0.66 13.06
CA PRO A 120 -9.53 -1.75 12.99
C PRO A 120 -8.69 -1.73 11.71
N TYR A 121 -7.40 -2.08 11.84
CA TYR A 121 -6.47 -2.19 10.74
C TYR A 121 -5.90 -3.59 10.62
N PHE A 122 -5.86 -4.14 9.39
CA PHE A 122 -5.17 -5.39 9.07
C PHE A 122 -4.15 -5.17 7.96
N PHE A 123 -2.97 -5.74 8.15
CA PHE A 123 -1.96 -5.77 7.10
C PHE A 123 -2.02 -7.11 6.34
N ALA A 124 -2.28 -7.05 5.03
CA ALA A 124 -2.30 -8.22 4.17
C ALA A 124 -0.90 -8.50 3.63
N ALA A 125 -0.20 -9.46 4.24
CA ALA A 125 1.11 -9.90 3.79
C ALA A 125 0.99 -10.92 2.66
N TYR A 126 1.50 -10.62 1.48
CA TYR A 126 1.45 -11.50 0.30
C TYR A 126 2.60 -12.49 0.23
N CYS A 127 3.68 -12.23 0.93
CA CYS A 127 4.84 -13.11 0.94
C CYS A 127 5.46 -13.20 2.34
N PRO A 128 6.10 -14.32 2.66
CA PRO A 128 6.74 -14.53 3.96
C PRO A 128 7.85 -13.53 4.28
N ALA A 129 8.49 -12.94 3.25
CA ALA A 129 9.62 -12.03 3.43
C ALA A 129 9.30 -10.78 4.27
N VAL A 130 8.02 -10.37 4.33
CA VAL A 130 7.58 -9.21 5.13
C VAL A 130 7.14 -9.58 6.55
N LEU A 131 7.18 -10.86 6.90
CA LEU A 131 6.84 -11.35 8.24
C LEU A 131 8.10 -11.51 9.09
N PRO A 132 8.04 -11.29 10.41
CA PRO A 132 9.15 -11.61 11.30
C PRO A 132 9.58 -13.06 11.16
N SER A 133 10.88 -13.31 11.08
CA SER A 133 11.42 -14.65 10.86
C SER A 133 12.81 -14.78 11.46
N SER A 134 13.08 -15.93 12.08
CA SER A 134 14.44 -16.32 12.52
C SER A 134 15.32 -16.85 11.38
N HIS A 135 14.79 -16.95 10.15
CA HIS A 135 15.49 -17.58 9.02
C HIS A 135 15.88 -16.59 7.92
N HIS A 136 15.37 -15.37 7.96
CA HIS A 136 15.75 -14.32 7.00
C HIS A 136 15.65 -12.95 7.67
N ALA A 137 16.54 -12.05 7.26
CA ALA A 137 16.46 -10.66 7.63
C ALA A 137 15.24 -9.96 6.94
N PRO A 138 14.69 -8.89 7.52
CA PRO A 138 13.66 -8.11 6.86
C PRO A 138 14.15 -7.53 5.53
N PRO A 139 13.23 -7.28 4.57
CA PRO A 139 13.60 -6.65 3.31
C PRO A 139 14.14 -5.24 3.58
N VAL A 140 15.27 -4.93 2.93
CA VAL A 140 15.88 -3.60 3.00
C VAL A 140 15.15 -2.66 2.05
N LEU A 141 14.73 -1.50 2.55
CA LEU A 141 14.12 -0.42 1.76
C LEU A 141 15.05 0.80 1.74
N PRO A 142 16.08 0.83 0.87
CA PRO A 142 17.09 1.90 0.86
C PRO A 142 16.49 3.30 0.66
N ALA A 143 15.38 3.39 -0.06
CA ALA A 143 14.64 4.64 -0.27
C ALA A 143 14.08 5.22 1.04
N LEU A 144 13.88 4.39 2.06
CA LEU A 144 13.44 4.80 3.40
C LEU A 144 14.63 5.02 4.36
N GLY A 145 15.86 4.93 3.87
CA GLY A 145 17.07 5.10 4.66
C GLY A 145 17.52 3.85 5.42
N ASP A 146 16.91 2.71 5.14
CA ASP A 146 17.28 1.46 5.77
C ASP A 146 18.71 1.06 5.41
N LYS A 147 19.44 0.57 6.40
CA LYS A 147 20.74 -0.07 6.21
C LYS A 147 20.57 -1.58 6.08
N PRO A 148 21.42 -2.26 5.30
CA PRO A 148 21.45 -3.71 5.31
C PRO A 148 21.67 -4.24 6.73
N VAL A 149 20.80 -5.14 7.17
CA VAL A 149 20.90 -5.81 8.46
C VAL A 149 21.31 -7.25 8.22
N THR A 150 22.32 -7.72 8.95
CA THR A 150 22.72 -9.13 8.90
C THR A 150 21.77 -10.00 9.73
N MET A 151 21.74 -11.30 9.45
CA MET A 151 20.95 -12.24 10.28
C MET A 151 21.42 -12.26 11.73
N THR A 152 22.70 -12.02 11.98
CA THR A 152 23.26 -11.92 13.34
C THR A 152 22.69 -10.72 14.07
N ASP A 153 22.69 -9.54 13.42
CA ASP A 153 22.12 -8.31 14.00
C ASP A 153 20.62 -8.45 14.28
N TYR A 154 19.90 -9.19 13.42
CA TYR A 154 18.46 -9.39 13.56
C TYR A 154 18.10 -10.38 14.67
N SER A 155 18.97 -11.36 14.94
CA SER A 155 18.75 -12.33 16.02
C SER A 155 19.00 -11.75 17.42
N GLU A 156 19.63 -10.58 17.50
CA GLU A 156 19.90 -9.87 18.75
C GLU A 156 18.82 -8.82 19.12
N LEU A 157 17.85 -8.61 18.20
CA LEU A 157 16.69 -7.73 18.40
C LEU A 157 15.48 -8.51 18.92
#